data_af48f47bb005620c888d6fea4d37ac27
#
_entry.id   af48f47bb005620c888d6fea4d37ac27
#
_cell.length_a   1.000
_cell.length_b   1.000
_cell.length_c   1.000
_cell.angle_alpha   90.00
_cell.angle_beta   90.00
_cell.angle_gamma   90.00
#
_symmetry.space_group_name_H-M   'P 1'
#
loop_
_entity.id
_entity.type
_entity.pdbx_description
1 polymer ?
#
loop_
_entity_poly.entity_id
_entity_poly.type
_entity_poly.pdbx_seq_one_letter_code
_entity_poly.pdbx_strand_id
1 'polypeptide(L)'
;MLEERLLLKGNKTERIYQALRKAGWYPDRRTDISAVLEYYEKWNIELSPRAVSFFKEYYGIASQWYIEVTNLEWGADFEFQLFPYPQKYRIDIVDFMYDDADYILESDEYKNAKAYSKEYIVMVGEIGYYYPARVWIGNSGTIYCTHDYEDDVLKFDSVVQLILDELLNREFESVAMKL
;
A
#
# COMPACT_ATOMS: atom_id res chain seq x y z
N MET A 1 2.81 14.26 -25.08
CA MET A 1 4.04 13.44 -24.90
C MET A 1 3.58 12.13 -24.29
N LEU A 2 3.85 11.01 -24.93
CA LEU A 2 3.68 9.71 -24.30
C LEU A 2 4.68 9.70 -23.14
N GLU A 3 4.17 9.54 -21.93
CA GLU A 3 5.05 9.34 -20.77
C GLU A 3 5.90 8.10 -21.02
N GLU A 4 7.20 8.19 -20.74
CA GLU A 4 8.07 7.02 -20.84
C GLU A 4 7.61 5.98 -19.82
N ARG A 5 7.30 4.78 -20.31
CA ARG A 5 6.85 3.65 -19.52
C ARG A 5 7.91 2.55 -19.56
N LEU A 6 8.24 2.02 -18.42
CA LEU A 6 9.09 0.83 -18.30
C LEU A 6 8.22 -0.42 -18.24
N LEU A 7 8.15 -1.17 -19.32
CA LEU A 7 7.46 -2.45 -19.34
C LEU A 7 8.20 -3.50 -18.52
N LEU A 8 7.52 -4.07 -17.53
CA LEU A 8 8.03 -5.14 -16.69
C LEU A 8 7.81 -6.51 -17.36
N LYS A 9 8.77 -7.42 -17.21
CA LYS A 9 8.79 -8.72 -17.91
C LYS A 9 8.79 -9.89 -16.92
N GLY A 10 8.34 -11.04 -17.39
CA GLY A 10 8.30 -12.26 -16.60
C GLY A 10 6.90 -12.59 -16.08
N ASN A 11 6.81 -13.54 -15.16
CA ASN A 11 5.55 -13.87 -14.52
C ASN A 11 5.08 -12.75 -13.56
N LYS A 12 3.84 -12.86 -13.07
CA LYS A 12 3.23 -11.82 -12.23
C LYS A 12 4.08 -11.45 -11.01
N THR A 13 4.59 -12.43 -10.30
CA THR A 13 5.43 -12.22 -9.11
C THR A 13 6.76 -11.53 -9.45
N GLU A 14 7.41 -11.95 -10.54
CA GLU A 14 8.66 -11.32 -11.01
C GLU A 14 8.45 -9.86 -11.38
N ARG A 15 7.33 -9.53 -12.02
CA ARG A 15 7.00 -8.14 -12.36
C ARG A 15 6.77 -7.29 -11.12
N ILE A 16 6.10 -7.83 -10.10
CA ILE A 16 5.92 -7.13 -8.83
C ILE A 16 7.28 -6.83 -8.16
N TYR A 17 8.16 -7.80 -8.09
CA TYR A 17 9.50 -7.56 -7.55
C TYR A 17 10.32 -6.56 -8.36
N GLN A 18 10.19 -6.56 -9.68
CA GLN A 18 10.83 -5.55 -10.54
C GLN A 18 10.29 -4.16 -10.23
N ALA A 19 8.96 -4.02 -10.11
CA ALA A 19 8.30 -2.77 -9.77
C ALA A 19 8.75 -2.26 -8.40
N LEU A 20 8.74 -3.09 -7.39
CA LEU A 20 9.22 -2.74 -6.05
C LEU A 20 10.68 -2.27 -6.07
N ARG A 21 11.57 -2.99 -6.76
CA ARG A 21 12.99 -2.58 -6.89
C ARG A 21 13.15 -1.25 -7.60
N LYS A 22 12.36 -1.00 -8.64
CA LYS A 22 12.37 0.29 -9.34
C LYS A 22 11.86 1.44 -8.47
N ALA A 23 10.92 1.16 -7.57
CA ALA A 23 10.46 2.12 -6.57
C ALA A 23 11.48 2.34 -5.43
N GLY A 24 12.58 1.60 -5.42
CA GLY A 24 13.65 1.74 -4.42
C GLY A 24 13.62 0.71 -3.29
N TRP A 25 12.79 -0.32 -3.40
CA TRP A 25 12.81 -1.44 -2.47
C TRP A 25 13.92 -2.45 -2.80
N TYR A 26 14.52 -3.03 -1.78
CA TYR A 26 15.45 -4.15 -1.85
C TYR A 26 15.35 -5.00 -0.59
N PRO A 27 15.75 -6.28 -0.63
CA PRO A 27 15.76 -7.14 0.55
C PRO A 27 16.55 -6.51 1.71
N ASP A 28 16.05 -6.66 2.93
CA ASP A 28 16.67 -6.12 4.16
C ASP A 28 16.85 -4.60 4.19
N ARG A 29 16.07 -3.89 3.39
CA ARG A 29 16.07 -2.42 3.40
C ARG A 29 15.83 -1.88 4.80
N ARG A 30 16.58 -0.85 5.17
CA ARG A 30 16.44 -0.11 6.42
C ARG A 30 16.52 1.38 6.12
N THR A 31 15.38 2.03 6.07
CA THR A 31 15.32 3.48 5.86
C THR A 31 15.08 4.21 7.17
N ASP A 32 15.40 5.50 7.19
CA ASP A 32 15.01 6.38 8.28
C ASP A 32 13.49 6.55 8.30
N ILE A 33 12.92 6.38 9.49
CA ILE A 33 11.48 6.49 9.74
C ILE A 33 11.16 7.52 10.84
N SER A 34 12.07 8.43 11.12
CA SER A 34 11.91 9.42 12.19
C SER A 34 10.60 10.19 12.04
N ALA A 35 10.26 10.61 10.81
CA ALA A 35 9.01 11.32 10.55
C ALA A 35 7.75 10.47 10.81
N VAL A 36 7.82 9.16 10.58
CA VAL A 36 6.73 8.24 10.91
C VAL A 36 6.57 8.14 12.42
N LEU A 37 7.68 8.00 13.15
CA LEU A 37 7.67 7.92 14.61
C LEU A 37 7.09 9.21 15.22
N GLU A 38 7.54 10.37 14.76
CA GLU A 38 7.04 11.68 15.21
C GLU A 38 5.53 11.82 14.95
N TYR A 39 5.05 11.36 13.77
CA TYR A 39 3.62 11.39 13.46
C TYR A 39 2.80 10.56 14.45
N TYR A 40 3.16 9.30 14.65
CA TYR A 40 2.41 8.42 15.54
C TYR A 40 2.53 8.82 17.03
N GLU A 41 3.69 9.33 17.45
CA GLU A 41 3.88 9.88 18.79
C GLU A 41 2.96 11.08 19.05
N LYS A 42 2.83 11.98 18.12
CA LYS A 42 1.90 13.13 18.21
C LYS A 42 0.47 12.70 18.54
N TRP A 43 0.05 11.56 18.03
CA TRP A 43 -1.30 11.01 18.23
C TRP A 43 -1.38 9.97 19.36
N ASN A 44 -0.31 9.81 20.15
CA ASN A 44 -0.21 8.80 21.20
C ASN A 44 -0.51 7.36 20.71
N ILE A 45 -0.13 7.07 19.48
CA ILE A 45 -0.26 5.74 18.89
C ILE A 45 1.09 5.04 18.98
N GLU A 46 1.16 3.96 19.75
CA GLU A 46 2.38 3.17 19.89
C GLU A 46 2.54 2.21 18.69
N LEU A 47 3.71 2.27 18.06
CA LEU A 47 4.05 1.34 16.98
C LEU A 47 4.65 0.05 17.54
N SER A 48 4.08 -1.08 17.15
CA SER A 48 4.68 -2.37 17.47
C SER A 48 6.05 -2.55 16.78
N PRO A 49 6.93 -3.43 17.31
CA PRO A 49 8.19 -3.76 16.63
C PRO A 49 8.00 -4.25 15.18
N ARG A 50 6.86 -4.89 14.89
CA ARG A 50 6.51 -5.35 13.53
C ARG A 50 6.14 -4.19 12.62
N ALA A 51 5.35 -3.24 13.10
CA ALA A 51 5.03 -2.02 12.36
C ALA A 51 6.29 -1.19 12.10
N VAL A 52 7.15 -1.02 13.08
CA VAL A 52 8.46 -0.37 12.92
C VAL A 52 9.32 -1.07 11.85
N SER A 53 9.36 -2.40 11.85
CA SER A 53 10.09 -3.17 10.84
C SER A 53 9.49 -2.99 9.45
N PHE A 54 8.18 -2.99 9.34
CA PHE A 54 7.47 -2.74 8.08
C PHE A 54 7.81 -1.35 7.53
N PHE A 55 7.71 -0.31 8.33
CA PHE A 55 8.07 1.04 7.89
C PHE A 55 9.53 1.16 7.48
N LYS A 56 10.46 0.55 8.23
CA LYS A 56 11.89 0.54 7.84
C LYS A 56 12.12 -0.09 6.47
N GLU A 57 11.34 -1.07 6.09
CA GLU A 57 11.43 -1.75 4.81
C GLU A 57 10.71 -1.00 3.69
N TYR A 58 9.49 -0.52 3.95
CA TYR A 58 8.61 0.00 2.89
C TYR A 58 8.40 1.51 2.90
N TYR A 59 8.75 2.23 3.96
CA TYR A 59 8.56 3.67 3.98
C TYR A 59 9.29 4.37 2.86
N GLY A 60 8.58 5.25 2.14
CA GLY A 60 9.09 5.90 0.93
C GLY A 60 9.08 5.04 -0.34
N ILE A 61 8.62 3.79 -0.25
CA ILE A 61 8.31 2.96 -1.42
C ILE A 61 6.90 3.32 -1.88
N ALA A 62 6.82 4.30 -2.76
CA ALA A 62 5.58 4.71 -3.36
C ALA A 62 5.76 4.76 -4.87
N SER A 63 4.84 4.19 -5.61
CA SER A 63 4.94 4.15 -7.06
C SER A 63 3.58 4.11 -7.71
N GLN A 64 3.52 4.66 -8.91
CA GLN A 64 2.40 4.52 -9.82
C GLN A 64 2.76 3.50 -10.89
N TRP A 65 1.90 2.51 -11.05
CA TRP A 65 2.04 1.49 -12.07
C TRP A 65 0.90 1.61 -13.06
N TYR A 66 1.22 1.54 -14.34
CA TYR A 66 0.22 1.41 -15.37
C TYR A 66 -0.08 -0.07 -15.59
N ILE A 67 -1.36 -0.40 -15.60
CA ILE A 67 -1.83 -1.77 -15.72
C ILE A 67 -2.72 -1.86 -16.95
N GLU A 68 -2.38 -2.77 -17.85
CA GLU A 68 -3.20 -3.13 -18.98
C GLU A 68 -4.14 -4.28 -18.59
N VAL A 69 -5.43 -4.08 -18.73
CA VAL A 69 -6.47 -5.01 -18.30
C VAL A 69 -7.23 -5.53 -19.52
N THR A 70 -7.28 -6.85 -19.65
CA THR A 70 -7.84 -7.55 -20.81
C THR A 70 -9.35 -7.44 -20.97
N ASN A 71 -10.07 -7.33 -19.88
CA ASN A 71 -11.53 -7.53 -19.88
C ASN A 71 -12.34 -6.24 -19.71
N LEU A 72 -11.73 -5.08 -19.87
CA LEU A 72 -12.49 -3.85 -19.93
C LEU A 72 -12.96 -3.59 -21.37
N GLU A 73 -14.25 -3.34 -21.53
CA GLU A 73 -14.88 -3.01 -22.85
C GLU A 73 -14.18 -1.83 -23.56
N TRP A 74 -13.38 -1.06 -22.86
CA TRP A 74 -12.71 0.16 -23.32
C TRP A 74 -11.18 0.12 -23.19
N GLY A 75 -10.59 -1.03 -22.88
CA GLY A 75 -9.13 -1.24 -22.95
C GLY A 75 -8.32 -0.14 -22.30
N ALA A 76 -8.56 0.15 -21.03
CA ALA A 76 -7.88 1.26 -20.36
C ALA A 76 -6.71 0.78 -19.51
N ASP A 77 -5.57 1.41 -19.71
CA ASP A 77 -4.54 1.47 -18.67
C ASP A 77 -5.08 2.26 -17.49
N PHE A 78 -4.84 1.81 -16.28
CA PHE A 78 -5.09 2.60 -15.10
C PHE A 78 -3.89 2.61 -14.17
N GLU A 79 -3.81 3.66 -13.38
CA GLU A 79 -2.75 3.83 -12.42
C GLU A 79 -3.06 3.02 -11.17
N PHE A 80 -2.09 2.21 -10.75
CA PHE A 80 -2.12 1.48 -9.50
C PHE A 80 -1.15 2.14 -8.52
N GLN A 81 -1.65 2.52 -7.37
CA GLN A 81 -0.85 3.18 -6.34
C GLN A 81 -0.38 2.19 -5.29
N LEU A 82 0.87 2.32 -4.90
CA LEU A 82 1.48 1.54 -3.83
C LEU A 82 2.08 2.48 -2.80
N PHE A 83 1.52 2.47 -1.60
CA PHE A 83 1.99 3.23 -0.44
C PHE A 83 2.35 4.69 -0.77
N PRO A 84 1.37 5.54 -1.09
CA PRO A 84 1.61 6.93 -1.47
C PRO A 84 2.03 7.78 -0.27
N TYR A 85 3.24 7.57 0.24
CA TYR A 85 3.75 8.30 1.41
C TYR A 85 3.97 9.78 1.10
N PRO A 86 3.41 10.69 1.88
CA PRO A 86 3.33 12.12 1.57
C PRO A 86 4.66 12.81 1.35
N GLN A 87 5.67 12.46 2.15
CA GLN A 87 6.96 13.17 2.10
C GLN A 87 7.71 13.01 0.80
N LYS A 88 7.48 11.94 0.06
CA LYS A 88 8.13 11.71 -1.22
C LYS A 88 7.53 12.55 -2.33
N TYR A 89 6.25 12.88 -2.24
CA TYR A 89 5.50 13.52 -3.32
C TYR A 89 5.05 14.94 -3.02
N ARG A 90 5.32 15.48 -1.83
CA ARG A 90 4.70 16.73 -1.37
C ARG A 90 3.17 16.75 -1.55
N ILE A 91 2.59 15.59 -1.67
CA ILE A 91 1.15 15.45 -1.52
C ILE A 91 0.88 15.90 -0.11
N ASP A 92 -0.09 16.73 0.08
CA ASP A 92 -0.49 17.13 1.39
C ASP A 92 -0.65 15.87 2.22
N ILE A 93 0.08 15.82 3.30
CA ILE A 93 0.07 14.72 4.29
C ILE A 93 -1.34 14.25 4.60
N VAL A 94 -2.25 15.14 4.45
CA VAL A 94 -3.68 15.08 4.46
C VAL A 94 -4.23 13.86 3.73
N ASP A 95 -3.82 13.67 2.49
CA ASP A 95 -4.45 12.66 1.64
C ASP A 95 -4.07 11.23 2.01
N PHE A 96 -2.97 11.05 2.73
CA PHE A 96 -2.51 9.72 3.13
C PHE A 96 -2.73 9.42 4.61
N MET A 97 -2.31 10.35 5.47
CA MET A 97 -2.29 10.10 6.91
C MET A 97 -3.54 10.63 7.59
N TYR A 98 -4.46 11.20 6.83
CA TYR A 98 -5.58 12.02 7.27
C TYR A 98 -5.15 13.12 8.23
N ASP A 99 -5.76 14.24 8.15
CA ASP A 99 -5.50 15.37 9.03
C ASP A 99 -5.60 15.01 10.50
N ASP A 100 -6.32 13.93 10.76
CA ASP A 100 -6.70 13.56 12.10
C ASP A 100 -6.65 12.03 12.27
N ALA A 101 -5.77 11.55 13.15
CA ALA A 101 -5.73 10.14 13.51
C ALA A 101 -7.05 9.66 14.10
N ASP A 102 -7.83 10.55 14.72
CA ASP A 102 -9.16 10.22 15.22
C ASP A 102 -10.08 9.79 14.10
N TYR A 103 -9.97 10.40 12.92
CA TYR A 103 -10.76 10.01 11.74
C TYR A 103 -10.45 8.56 11.32
N ILE A 104 -9.17 8.16 11.32
CA ILE A 104 -8.77 6.78 10.99
C ILE A 104 -9.34 5.81 12.02
N LEU A 105 -9.20 6.11 13.31
CA LEU A 105 -9.62 5.24 14.41
C LEU A 105 -11.15 5.14 14.54
N GLU A 106 -11.88 6.13 14.03
CA GLU A 106 -13.34 6.13 14.00
C GLU A 106 -13.91 5.50 12.73
N SER A 107 -13.11 5.28 11.71
CA SER A 107 -13.56 4.70 10.44
C SER A 107 -14.10 3.27 10.60
N ASP A 108 -15.02 2.90 9.74
CA ASP A 108 -15.59 1.56 9.75
C ASP A 108 -14.55 0.53 9.31
N GLU A 109 -13.65 0.88 8.41
CA GLU A 109 -12.55 0.03 7.97
C GLU A 109 -11.61 -0.32 9.13
N TYR A 110 -11.27 0.66 9.99
CA TYR A 110 -10.47 0.37 11.19
C TYR A 110 -11.22 -0.55 12.15
N LYS A 111 -12.50 -0.27 12.42
CA LYS A 111 -13.33 -1.08 13.32
C LYS A 111 -13.44 -2.52 12.82
N ASN A 112 -13.69 -2.70 11.51
CA ASN A 112 -13.79 -4.01 10.88
C ASN A 112 -12.45 -4.76 10.95
N ALA A 113 -11.35 -4.12 10.56
CA ALA A 113 -10.02 -4.70 10.63
C ALA A 113 -9.63 -5.07 12.07
N LYS A 114 -9.95 -4.20 13.03
CA LYS A 114 -9.70 -4.44 14.46
C LYS A 114 -10.49 -5.61 15.01
N ALA A 115 -11.77 -5.69 14.67
CA ALA A 115 -12.64 -6.78 15.10
C ALA A 115 -12.23 -8.13 14.50
N TYR A 116 -11.82 -8.12 13.22
CA TYR A 116 -11.35 -9.31 12.51
C TYR A 116 -9.99 -9.80 13.02
N SER A 117 -9.01 -8.89 13.12
CA SER A 117 -7.64 -9.23 13.52
C SER A 117 -7.53 -9.70 14.97
N LYS A 118 -8.37 -9.18 15.85
CA LYS A 118 -8.34 -9.39 17.31
C LYS A 118 -7.00 -9.02 17.96
N GLU A 119 -6.23 -8.16 17.30
CA GLU A 119 -4.96 -7.65 17.79
C GLU A 119 -4.89 -6.13 17.61
N TYR A 120 -3.85 -5.51 18.14
CA TYR A 120 -3.58 -4.11 17.88
C TYR A 120 -3.05 -3.96 16.45
N ILE A 121 -3.63 -3.04 15.70
CA ILE A 121 -3.28 -2.75 14.31
C ILE A 121 -3.00 -1.27 14.12
N VAL A 122 -2.14 -0.95 13.19
CA VAL A 122 -1.87 0.42 12.73
C VAL A 122 -1.94 0.51 11.21
N MET A 123 -2.39 1.63 10.68
CA MET A 123 -2.37 1.89 9.25
C MET A 123 -0.93 2.07 8.79
N VAL A 124 -0.57 1.45 7.66
CA VAL A 124 0.78 1.52 7.11
C VAL A 124 0.83 1.99 5.66
N GLY A 125 -0.31 2.26 5.07
CA GLY A 125 -0.38 2.75 3.70
C GLY A 125 -1.70 2.48 3.04
N GLU A 126 -1.74 2.79 1.77
CA GLU A 126 -2.86 2.50 0.88
C GLU A 126 -2.35 1.79 -0.36
N ILE A 127 -3.22 1.04 -1.02
CA ILE A 127 -2.89 0.31 -2.24
C ILE A 127 -4.11 0.24 -3.15
N GLY A 128 -3.90 0.30 -4.45
CA GLY A 128 -4.94 0.05 -5.42
C GLY A 128 -5.20 1.21 -6.37
N TYR A 129 -6.40 1.24 -6.88
CA TYR A 129 -6.84 2.12 -7.95
C TYR A 129 -8.14 2.80 -7.57
N TYR A 130 -8.29 4.07 -7.88
CA TYR A 130 -9.46 4.94 -7.77
C TYR A 130 -10.03 5.09 -6.34
N TYR A 131 -10.37 3.99 -5.68
CA TYR A 131 -10.69 3.91 -4.25
C TYR A 131 -9.65 3.00 -3.61
N PRO A 132 -8.51 3.55 -3.17
CA PRO A 132 -7.45 2.72 -2.64
C PRO A 132 -7.89 2.04 -1.34
N ALA A 133 -7.52 0.78 -1.22
CA ALA A 133 -7.70 0.02 -0.01
C ALA A 133 -6.70 0.46 1.06
N ARG A 134 -7.15 0.51 2.31
CA ARG A 134 -6.27 0.79 3.46
C ARG A 134 -5.53 -0.45 3.88
N VAL A 135 -4.25 -0.28 4.15
CA VAL A 135 -3.36 -1.36 4.57
C VAL A 135 -2.99 -1.18 6.04
N TRP A 136 -3.19 -2.24 6.80
CA TRP A 136 -2.95 -2.28 8.23
C TRP A 136 -1.91 -3.35 8.56
N ILE A 137 -1.12 -3.14 9.61
CA ILE A 137 -0.24 -4.17 10.15
C ILE A 137 -0.57 -4.45 11.60
N GLY A 138 -0.70 -5.73 11.92
CA GLY A 138 -0.93 -6.21 13.27
C GLY A 138 0.36 -6.38 14.07
N ASN A 139 0.22 -6.52 15.39
CA ASN A 139 1.35 -6.84 16.27
C ASN A 139 2.02 -8.17 15.93
N SER A 140 1.29 -9.09 15.32
CA SER A 140 1.81 -10.35 14.78
C SER A 140 2.73 -10.17 13.56
N GLY A 141 2.60 -9.04 12.87
CA GLY A 141 3.22 -8.77 11.57
C GLY A 141 2.33 -9.18 10.39
N THR A 142 1.13 -9.66 10.65
CA THR A 142 0.14 -9.93 9.61
C THR A 142 -0.32 -8.63 8.98
N ILE A 143 -0.46 -8.64 7.66
CA ILE A 143 -0.98 -7.52 6.89
C ILE A 143 -2.49 -7.74 6.69
N TYR A 144 -3.26 -6.70 6.93
CA TYR A 144 -4.70 -6.67 6.65
C TYR A 144 -5.00 -5.58 5.64
N CYS A 145 -6.05 -5.79 4.86
CA CYS A 145 -6.49 -4.84 3.86
C CYS A 145 -8.00 -4.67 3.94
N THR A 146 -8.47 -3.44 3.87
CA THR A 146 -9.89 -3.09 3.88
C THR A 146 -10.22 -2.14 2.76
N HIS A 147 -11.37 -2.35 2.13
CA HIS A 147 -11.93 -1.46 1.13
C HIS A 147 -13.14 -0.72 1.72
N ASP A 148 -13.33 0.53 1.36
CA ASP A 148 -14.43 1.37 1.86
C ASP A 148 -15.82 0.93 1.37
N TYR A 149 -15.85 0.14 0.32
CA TYR A 149 -17.07 -0.39 -0.32
C TYR A 149 -17.35 -1.87 0.01
N GLU A 150 -16.54 -2.50 0.86
CA GLU A 150 -16.67 -3.91 1.25
C GLU A 150 -16.51 -4.05 2.77
N ASP A 151 -17.34 -4.89 3.37
CA ASP A 151 -17.24 -5.20 4.80
C ASP A 151 -16.16 -6.25 5.11
N ASP A 152 -15.64 -6.90 4.07
CA ASP A 152 -14.65 -7.96 4.21
C ASP A 152 -13.26 -7.42 4.54
N VAL A 153 -12.56 -8.14 5.41
CA VAL A 153 -11.16 -7.87 5.76
C VAL A 153 -10.29 -8.97 5.16
N LEU A 154 -9.40 -8.57 4.28
CA LEU A 154 -8.43 -9.48 3.67
C LEU A 154 -7.19 -9.60 4.54
N LYS A 155 -6.53 -10.76 4.48
CA LYS A 155 -5.35 -11.08 5.30
C LYS A 155 -4.23 -11.63 4.43
N PHE A 156 -3.00 -11.11 4.65
CA PHE A 156 -1.82 -11.46 3.88
C PHE A 156 -0.58 -11.67 4.76
N ASP A 157 0.30 -12.57 4.33
CA ASP A 157 1.57 -12.84 4.99
C ASP A 157 2.71 -11.98 4.42
N SER A 158 2.49 -11.33 3.28
CA SER A 158 3.49 -10.46 2.64
C SER A 158 2.88 -9.38 1.75
N VAL A 159 3.64 -8.30 1.54
CA VAL A 159 3.28 -7.23 0.60
C VAL A 159 3.11 -7.75 -0.82
N VAL A 160 3.90 -8.74 -1.22
CA VAL A 160 3.77 -9.33 -2.58
C VAL A 160 2.44 -10.05 -2.75
N GLN A 161 1.97 -10.77 -1.72
CA GLN A 161 0.64 -11.39 -1.77
C GLN A 161 -0.48 -10.34 -1.82
N LEU A 162 -0.38 -9.29 -1.03
CA LEU A 162 -1.31 -8.17 -1.07
C LEU A 162 -1.38 -7.55 -2.48
N ILE A 163 -0.24 -7.23 -3.07
CA ILE A 163 -0.19 -6.67 -4.43
C ILE A 163 -0.77 -7.64 -5.47
N LEU A 164 -0.42 -8.93 -5.35
CA LEU A 164 -0.95 -9.96 -6.25
C LEU A 164 -2.47 -10.04 -6.20
N ASP A 165 -3.04 -10.03 -4.99
CA ASP A 165 -4.48 -10.11 -4.80
C ASP A 165 -5.19 -8.89 -5.39
N GLU A 166 -4.72 -7.70 -5.08
CA GLU A 166 -5.25 -6.45 -5.62
C GLU A 166 -5.19 -6.38 -7.15
N LEU A 167 -4.15 -6.94 -7.75
CA LEU A 167 -4.00 -7.00 -9.20
C LEU A 167 -4.76 -8.16 -9.84
N LEU A 168 -4.86 -9.32 -9.19
CA LEU A 168 -5.56 -10.50 -9.72
C LEU A 168 -7.04 -10.23 -9.95
N ASN A 169 -7.68 -9.50 -9.08
CA ASN A 169 -9.08 -9.08 -9.22
C ASN A 169 -9.33 -8.28 -10.51
N ARG A 170 -8.27 -7.85 -11.19
CA ARG A 170 -8.33 -7.04 -12.42
C ARG A 170 -7.80 -7.74 -13.65
N GLU A 171 -7.45 -9.02 -13.60
CA GLU A 171 -6.97 -9.83 -14.74
C GLU A 171 -5.96 -9.08 -15.63
N PHE A 172 -4.94 -8.50 -15.04
CA PHE A 172 -3.97 -7.69 -15.77
C PHE A 172 -3.06 -8.51 -16.68
N GLU A 173 -2.83 -8.01 -17.90
CA GLU A 173 -1.91 -8.61 -18.88
C GLU A 173 -0.49 -8.10 -18.72
N SER A 174 -0.33 -6.81 -18.60
CA SER A 174 0.98 -6.20 -18.47
C SER A 174 1.03 -5.16 -17.36
N VAL A 175 2.23 -4.95 -16.83
CA VAL A 175 2.51 -3.90 -15.86
C VAL A 175 3.66 -3.07 -16.37
N ALA A 176 3.48 -1.77 -16.40
CA ALA A 176 4.51 -0.80 -16.67
C ALA A 176 4.63 0.19 -15.53
N MET A 177 5.79 0.78 -15.36
CA MET A 177 6.01 1.85 -14.38
C MET A 177 6.22 3.18 -15.08
N LYS A 178 5.80 4.25 -14.43
CA LYS A 178 6.22 5.61 -14.75
C LYS A 178 7.70 5.74 -14.42
N LEU A 179 8.51 6.26 -15.37
CA LEU A 179 9.92 6.55 -15.16
C LEU A 179 10.14 7.90 -14.51
#